data_ae1b8ee2bc71307d1849b3a22001f354
#
_entry.id   ae1b8ee2bc71307d1849b3a22001f354
#
_cell.length_a   1.000
_cell.length_b   1.000
_cell.length_c   1.000
_cell.angle_alpha   90.00
_cell.angle_beta   90.00
_cell.angle_gamma   90.00
#
_symmetry.space_group_name_H-M   'P 1'
#
loop_
_entity.id
_entity.type
_entity.pdbx_description
1 polymer ?
#
loop_
_entity_poly.entity_id
_entity_poly.type
_entity_poly.pdbx_seq_one_letter_code
_entity_poly.pdbx_strand_id
1 'polypeptide(L)'
;ISARTGKCSQNCKYCAQSSHYNTQCLTHPLVSKEEVKNAALHSRENMATRFAIVTSGKTPDESDFDSMLELIQTINEVDGLKSCASIGILNEQQAKKLKEAGLRRFHHNINTCKSYHNEICTTHTYQDRIDTVNLVKKYDMELCCGVIIGMGETVEQRVEMALELAKINPNSIPVNFLTPIKGTPFE
;
A
#
# COMPACT_ATOMS: atom_id res chain seq x y z
N ILE A 1 9.01 -6.13 1.90
CA ILE A 1 10.17 -5.27 1.61
C ILE A 1 9.72 -3.91 1.08
N SER A 2 10.42 -2.83 1.46
CA SER A 2 10.29 -1.52 0.80
C SER A 2 11.02 -1.58 -0.54
N ALA A 3 10.29 -1.88 -1.60
CA ALA A 3 10.88 -2.09 -2.92
C ALA A 3 11.30 -0.79 -3.61
N ARG A 4 10.68 0.36 -3.25
CA ARG A 4 11.09 1.72 -3.62
C ARG A 4 10.70 2.66 -2.49
N THR A 5 11.56 3.62 -2.12
CA THR A 5 11.31 4.57 -1.04
C THR A 5 11.54 6.03 -1.42
N GLY A 6 10.89 6.92 -0.70
CA GLY A 6 11.05 8.37 -0.81
C GLY A 6 10.39 8.99 -2.05
N LYS A 7 10.53 10.29 -2.19
CA LYS A 7 10.07 11.11 -3.34
C LYS A 7 8.59 10.94 -3.72
N CYS A 8 7.71 10.61 -2.76
CA CYS A 8 6.27 10.50 -3.02
C CYS A 8 5.68 11.90 -3.23
N SER A 9 4.96 12.10 -4.34
CA SER A 9 4.30 13.37 -4.68
C SER A 9 3.05 13.66 -3.84
N GLN A 10 2.68 12.78 -2.91
CA GLN A 10 1.50 12.92 -2.08
C GLN A 10 1.82 13.61 -0.76
N ASN A 11 0.88 14.44 -0.25
CA ASN A 11 1.04 15.23 0.97
C ASN A 11 0.38 14.60 2.20
N CYS A 12 0.29 13.26 2.26
CA CYS A 12 -0.26 12.58 3.44
C CYS A 12 0.49 12.97 4.71
N LYS A 13 -0.16 13.64 5.65
CA LYS A 13 0.45 14.27 6.84
C LYS A 13 1.23 13.32 7.75
N TYR A 14 0.93 12.02 7.72
CA TYR A 14 1.60 10.99 8.51
C TYR A 14 2.82 10.36 7.83
N CYS A 15 3.06 10.67 6.55
CA CYS A 15 3.97 9.85 5.73
C CYS A 15 5.35 10.49 5.59
N ALA A 16 6.37 9.80 6.13
CA ALA A 16 7.77 10.23 6.00
C ALA A 16 8.29 10.21 4.55
N GLN A 17 7.65 9.49 3.64
CA GLN A 17 8.08 9.37 2.25
C GLN A 17 7.57 10.51 1.36
N SER A 18 6.76 11.43 1.90
CA SER A 18 6.24 12.58 1.16
C SER A 18 7.36 13.56 0.81
N SER A 19 7.40 14.02 -0.45
CA SER A 19 8.31 15.09 -0.88
C SER A 19 7.89 16.49 -0.40
N HIS A 20 6.69 16.60 0.21
CA HIS A 20 6.20 17.85 0.80
C HIS A 20 6.80 18.15 2.18
N TYR A 21 7.45 17.17 2.81
CA TYR A 21 7.95 17.27 4.18
C TYR A 21 9.46 17.03 4.26
N ASN A 22 10.13 17.71 5.19
CA ASN A 22 11.56 17.56 5.39
C ASN A 22 11.88 16.45 6.39
N THR A 23 11.66 15.21 5.97
CA THR A 23 11.96 14.01 6.75
C THR A 23 13.33 13.44 6.39
N GLN A 24 13.88 12.60 7.26
CA GLN A 24 15.14 11.87 6.98
C GLN A 24 14.88 10.52 6.28
N CYS A 25 13.83 10.42 5.49
CA CYS A 25 13.51 9.19 4.76
C CYS A 25 14.57 8.92 3.69
N LEU A 26 15.22 7.77 3.80
CA LEU A 26 16.16 7.31 2.78
C LEU A 26 15.42 7.05 1.47
N THR A 27 16.03 7.45 0.36
CA THR A 27 15.48 7.26 -0.98
C THR A 27 16.31 6.24 -1.74
N HIS A 28 15.65 5.25 -2.31
CA HIS A 28 16.27 4.32 -3.25
C HIS A 28 15.30 3.97 -4.40
N PRO A 29 15.84 3.65 -5.59
CA PRO A 29 15.04 3.22 -6.73
C PRO A 29 14.39 1.85 -6.48
N LEU A 30 13.65 1.34 -7.47
CA LEU A 30 13.10 0.00 -7.40
C LEU A 30 14.23 -1.03 -7.25
N VAL A 31 14.09 -1.91 -6.29
CA VAL A 31 15.05 -3.01 -6.04
C VAL A 31 15.09 -3.99 -7.20
N SER A 32 16.20 -4.69 -7.35
CA SER A 32 16.40 -5.69 -8.40
C SER A 32 15.59 -6.98 -8.14
N LYS A 33 15.37 -7.74 -9.20
CA LYS A 33 14.77 -9.08 -9.15
C LYS A 33 15.54 -10.04 -8.22
N GLU A 34 16.87 -9.95 -8.24
CA GLU A 34 17.74 -10.77 -7.40
C GLU A 34 17.58 -10.44 -5.90
N GLU A 35 17.53 -9.15 -5.55
CA GLU A 35 17.29 -8.73 -4.17
C GLU A 35 15.92 -9.21 -3.66
N VAL A 36 14.87 -9.11 -4.48
CA VAL A 36 13.54 -9.61 -4.13
C VAL A 36 13.56 -11.13 -3.96
N LYS A 37 14.19 -11.87 -4.87
CA LYS A 37 14.31 -13.33 -4.79
C LYS A 37 14.99 -13.77 -3.51
N ASN A 38 16.15 -13.19 -3.18
CA ASN A 38 16.91 -13.50 -1.98
C ASN A 38 16.11 -13.17 -0.70
N ALA A 39 15.44 -12.00 -0.66
CA ALA A 39 14.61 -11.63 0.47
C ALA A 39 13.36 -12.52 0.63
N ALA A 40 12.75 -12.96 -0.48
CA ALA A 40 11.62 -13.87 -0.47
C ALA A 40 12.03 -15.27 0.05
N LEU A 41 13.13 -15.81 -0.43
CA LEU A 41 13.68 -17.08 0.06
C LEU A 41 13.98 -17.03 1.56
N HIS A 42 14.70 -16.00 2.01
CA HIS A 42 14.99 -15.81 3.44
C HIS A 42 13.71 -15.68 4.28
N SER A 43 12.70 -14.97 3.77
CA SER A 43 11.41 -14.87 4.46
C SER A 43 10.70 -16.21 4.56
N ARG A 44 10.79 -17.04 3.51
CA ARG A 44 10.22 -18.39 3.51
C ARG A 44 10.92 -19.33 4.49
N GLU A 45 12.24 -19.26 4.57
CA GLU A 45 13.03 -19.99 5.58
C GLU A 45 12.60 -19.63 7.00
N ASN A 46 12.19 -18.37 7.23
CA ASN A 46 11.63 -17.89 8.48
C ASN A 46 10.10 -18.11 8.59
N MET A 47 9.56 -19.09 7.88
CA MET A 47 8.18 -19.54 7.94
C MET A 47 7.14 -18.49 7.50
N ALA A 48 7.52 -17.44 6.77
CA ALA A 48 6.57 -16.54 6.18
C ALA A 48 5.70 -17.28 5.15
N THR A 49 4.41 -16.93 5.13
CA THR A 49 3.43 -17.45 4.15
C THR A 49 3.08 -16.42 3.08
N ARG A 50 3.49 -15.17 3.28
CA ARG A 50 3.28 -14.05 2.35
C ARG A 50 4.52 -13.17 2.31
N PHE A 51 4.80 -12.64 1.12
CA PHE A 51 5.85 -11.65 0.93
C PHE A 51 5.28 -10.44 0.18
N ALA A 52 5.51 -9.25 0.72
CA ALA A 52 4.95 -8.02 0.17
C ALA A 52 6.03 -7.10 -0.41
N ILE A 53 5.82 -6.61 -1.62
CA ILE A 53 6.52 -5.45 -2.16
C ILE A 53 5.74 -4.18 -1.86
N VAL A 54 6.42 -3.16 -1.34
CA VAL A 54 5.83 -1.86 -1.01
C VAL A 54 6.61 -0.77 -1.73
N THR A 55 5.93 0.13 -2.41
CA THR A 55 6.57 1.27 -3.06
C THR A 55 5.98 2.59 -2.60
N SER A 56 6.82 3.62 -2.55
CA SER A 56 6.38 5.00 -2.48
C SER A 56 5.75 5.44 -3.81
N GLY A 57 4.89 6.46 -3.77
CA GLY A 57 4.26 7.04 -4.96
C GLY A 57 2.74 7.00 -4.92
N LYS A 58 2.10 7.87 -5.73
CA LYS A 58 0.64 7.89 -5.90
C LYS A 58 0.17 6.69 -6.70
N THR A 59 0.81 6.46 -7.81
CA THR A 59 0.58 5.36 -8.77
C THR A 59 1.94 4.84 -9.21
N PRO A 60 2.05 3.60 -9.66
CA PRO A 60 3.26 3.12 -10.32
C PRO A 60 3.51 3.90 -11.62
N ASP A 61 4.74 4.31 -11.85
CA ASP A 61 5.14 4.82 -13.16
C ASP A 61 5.12 3.69 -14.19
N GLU A 62 4.81 3.98 -15.46
CA GLU A 62 4.71 2.94 -16.50
C GLU A 62 6.00 2.14 -16.64
N SER A 63 7.16 2.81 -16.59
CA SER A 63 8.47 2.17 -16.69
C SER A 63 8.77 1.21 -15.54
N ASP A 64 8.31 1.53 -14.32
CA ASP A 64 8.52 0.70 -13.14
C ASP A 64 7.46 -0.41 -13.03
N PHE A 65 6.28 -0.21 -13.63
CA PHE A 65 5.16 -1.12 -13.45
C PHE A 65 5.44 -2.51 -14.01
N ASP A 66 6.01 -2.60 -15.20
CA ASP A 66 6.36 -3.89 -15.81
C ASP A 66 7.44 -4.60 -14.96
N SER A 67 8.42 -3.86 -14.44
CA SER A 67 9.40 -4.42 -13.48
C SER A 67 8.74 -4.92 -12.20
N MET A 68 7.72 -4.21 -11.67
CA MET A 68 6.95 -4.68 -10.50
C MET A 68 6.19 -5.98 -10.79
N LEU A 69 5.67 -6.18 -12.01
CA LEU A 69 5.05 -7.44 -12.40
C LEU A 69 6.07 -8.60 -12.39
N GLU A 70 7.29 -8.37 -12.86
CA GLU A 70 8.37 -9.36 -12.79
C GLU A 70 8.74 -9.70 -11.33
N LEU A 71 8.78 -8.68 -10.42
CA LEU A 71 9.02 -8.93 -9.00
C LEU A 71 7.93 -9.81 -8.38
N ILE A 72 6.65 -9.60 -8.75
CA ILE A 72 5.53 -10.42 -8.29
C ILE A 72 5.67 -11.86 -8.77
N GLN A 73 6.01 -12.06 -10.04
CA GLN A 73 6.26 -13.40 -10.60
C GLN A 73 7.41 -14.09 -9.88
N THR A 74 8.51 -13.37 -9.61
CA THR A 74 9.65 -13.88 -8.85
C THR A 74 9.27 -14.37 -7.45
N ILE A 75 8.40 -13.63 -6.74
CA ILE A 75 7.89 -14.06 -5.43
C ILE A 75 7.08 -15.35 -5.57
N ASN A 76 6.27 -15.47 -6.61
CA ASN A 76 5.43 -16.64 -6.84
C ASN A 76 6.22 -17.91 -7.24
N GLU A 77 7.48 -17.78 -7.68
CA GLU A 77 8.40 -18.90 -7.91
C GLU A 77 8.87 -19.56 -6.60
N VAL A 78 8.73 -18.88 -5.46
CA VAL A 78 9.15 -19.42 -4.15
C VAL A 78 8.01 -20.26 -3.57
N ASP A 79 8.22 -21.58 -3.50
CA ASP A 79 7.19 -22.50 -3.03
C ASP A 79 6.69 -22.17 -1.62
N GLY A 80 5.38 -22.25 -1.44
CA GLY A 80 4.70 -21.94 -0.17
C GLY A 80 4.60 -20.45 0.17
N LEU A 81 5.04 -19.54 -0.72
CA LEU A 81 4.95 -18.10 -0.53
C LEU A 81 3.87 -17.49 -1.44
N LYS A 82 3.07 -16.56 -0.91
CA LYS A 82 2.04 -15.84 -1.68
C LYS A 82 2.45 -14.38 -1.82
N SER A 83 2.40 -13.86 -3.05
CA SER A 83 2.74 -12.45 -3.31
C SER A 83 1.69 -11.50 -2.77
N CYS A 84 2.14 -10.36 -2.26
CA CYS A 84 1.35 -9.20 -1.86
C CYS A 84 2.00 -7.93 -2.42
N ALA A 85 1.20 -6.92 -2.77
CA ALA A 85 1.71 -5.64 -3.25
C ALA A 85 0.97 -4.46 -2.62
N SER A 86 1.70 -3.37 -2.34
CA SER A 86 1.20 -2.06 -1.93
C SER A 86 1.92 -1.01 -2.76
N ILE A 87 1.38 -0.69 -3.93
CA ILE A 87 2.05 0.11 -4.96
C ILE A 87 1.26 1.36 -5.37
N GLY A 88 0.37 1.82 -4.51
CA GLY A 88 -0.41 3.05 -4.72
C GLY A 88 -1.79 2.82 -5.33
N ILE A 89 -2.31 3.86 -5.99
CA ILE A 89 -3.61 3.87 -6.66
C ILE A 89 -3.47 3.18 -8.02
N LEU A 90 -4.46 2.36 -8.38
CA LEU A 90 -4.47 1.59 -9.62
C LEU A 90 -5.51 2.15 -10.59
N ASN A 91 -5.18 2.05 -11.88
CA ASN A 91 -6.16 2.06 -12.96
C ASN A 91 -6.59 0.61 -13.30
N GLU A 92 -7.60 0.49 -14.16
CA GLU A 92 -8.17 -0.82 -14.53
C GLU A 92 -7.15 -1.72 -15.24
N GLN A 93 -6.36 -1.18 -16.14
CA GLN A 93 -5.34 -1.94 -16.87
C GLN A 93 -4.26 -2.48 -15.93
N GLN A 94 -3.83 -1.68 -14.95
CA GLN A 94 -2.87 -2.10 -13.94
C GLN A 94 -3.44 -3.22 -13.05
N ALA A 95 -4.69 -3.10 -12.59
CA ALA A 95 -5.33 -4.13 -11.78
C ALA A 95 -5.44 -5.47 -12.54
N LYS A 96 -5.78 -5.42 -13.83
CA LYS A 96 -5.82 -6.60 -14.70
C LYS A 96 -4.44 -7.25 -14.85
N LYS A 97 -3.42 -6.48 -15.19
CA LYS A 97 -2.03 -6.98 -15.35
C LYS A 97 -1.48 -7.59 -14.04
N LEU A 98 -1.79 -6.99 -12.87
CA LEU A 98 -1.40 -7.54 -11.57
C LEU A 98 -2.02 -8.92 -11.32
N LYS A 99 -3.30 -9.09 -11.63
CA LYS A 99 -3.98 -10.39 -11.54
C LYS A 99 -3.34 -11.41 -12.49
N GLU A 100 -3.07 -11.01 -13.74
CA GLU A 100 -2.42 -11.86 -14.76
C GLU A 100 -0.99 -12.27 -14.34
N ALA A 101 -0.24 -11.39 -13.66
CA ALA A 101 1.07 -11.69 -13.08
C ALA A 101 0.99 -12.63 -11.85
N GLY A 102 -0.21 -12.99 -11.42
CA GLY A 102 -0.43 -13.91 -10.30
C GLY A 102 -0.41 -13.25 -8.93
N LEU A 103 -0.61 -11.91 -8.84
CA LEU A 103 -0.70 -11.26 -7.54
C LEU A 103 -1.86 -11.86 -6.72
N ARG A 104 -1.53 -12.32 -5.52
CA ARG A 104 -2.52 -12.94 -4.64
C ARG A 104 -3.28 -11.95 -3.81
N ARG A 105 -2.59 -10.92 -3.23
CA ARG A 105 -3.21 -9.92 -2.35
C ARG A 105 -2.72 -8.52 -2.71
N PHE A 106 -3.65 -7.58 -2.78
CA PHE A 106 -3.34 -6.16 -2.88
C PHE A 106 -3.62 -5.47 -1.55
N HIS A 107 -2.65 -4.68 -1.07
CA HIS A 107 -2.78 -3.88 0.15
C HIS A 107 -3.08 -2.43 -0.23
N HIS A 108 -4.24 -1.94 0.16
CA HIS A 108 -4.65 -0.56 -0.08
C HIS A 108 -5.58 -0.06 1.03
N ASN A 109 -5.01 0.67 1.98
CA ASN A 109 -5.75 1.20 3.12
C ASN A 109 -6.62 2.38 2.71
N ILE A 110 -7.78 2.55 3.35
CA ILE A 110 -8.53 3.82 3.33
C ILE A 110 -7.86 4.89 4.19
N ASN A 111 -7.00 4.48 5.14
CA ASN A 111 -6.23 5.24 6.12
C ASN A 111 -7.09 5.97 7.15
N THR A 112 -8.12 6.71 6.75
CA THR A 112 -9.07 7.41 7.62
C THR A 112 -10.47 7.38 7.01
N CYS A 113 -11.48 7.94 7.67
CA CYS A 113 -12.84 8.05 7.16
C CYS A 113 -12.97 9.12 6.06
N LYS A 114 -14.08 9.05 5.30
CA LYS A 114 -14.36 10.00 4.22
C LYS A 114 -14.45 11.44 4.74
N SER A 115 -15.13 11.64 5.89
CA SER A 115 -15.35 12.97 6.47
C SER A 115 -14.05 13.64 6.94
N TYR A 116 -12.99 12.88 7.24
CA TYR A 116 -11.71 13.40 7.74
C TYR A 116 -10.57 13.33 6.71
N HIS A 117 -10.80 12.73 5.56
CA HIS A 117 -9.74 12.48 4.57
C HIS A 117 -9.01 13.75 4.12
N ASN A 118 -9.74 14.83 3.86
CA ASN A 118 -9.16 16.09 3.36
C ASN A 118 -8.27 16.79 4.39
N GLU A 119 -8.46 16.52 5.69
CA GLU A 119 -7.56 16.99 6.74
C GLU A 119 -6.22 16.25 6.72
N ILE A 120 -6.19 15.03 6.19
CA ILE A 120 -5.00 14.17 6.17
C ILE A 120 -4.23 14.28 4.85
N CYS A 121 -4.94 14.37 3.72
CA CYS A 121 -4.34 14.41 2.39
C CYS A 121 -5.23 15.17 1.41
N THR A 122 -4.62 16.02 0.58
CA THR A 122 -5.32 16.82 -0.45
C THR A 122 -4.85 16.51 -1.87
N THR A 123 -3.83 15.67 -2.04
CA THR A 123 -3.24 15.35 -3.36
C THR A 123 -3.88 14.13 -4.03
N HIS A 124 -4.74 13.43 -3.32
CA HIS A 124 -5.70 12.44 -3.84
C HIS A 124 -6.96 12.44 -2.98
N THR A 125 -8.05 11.95 -3.53
CA THR A 125 -9.34 11.91 -2.86
C THR A 125 -9.57 10.60 -2.12
N TYR A 126 -10.54 10.59 -1.20
CA TYR A 126 -11.03 9.36 -0.60
C TYR A 126 -11.60 8.41 -1.66
N GLN A 127 -12.27 8.96 -2.69
CA GLN A 127 -12.85 8.17 -3.77
C GLN A 127 -11.78 7.45 -4.59
N ASP A 128 -10.62 8.06 -4.87
CA ASP A 128 -9.51 7.39 -5.57
C ASP A 128 -9.08 6.11 -4.85
N ARG A 129 -9.15 6.08 -3.51
CA ARG A 129 -8.86 4.88 -2.72
C ARG A 129 -9.95 3.83 -2.86
N ILE A 130 -11.21 4.25 -2.77
CA ILE A 130 -12.36 3.34 -2.94
C ILE A 130 -12.38 2.75 -4.34
N ASP A 131 -12.06 3.52 -5.37
CA ASP A 131 -12.00 3.04 -6.75
C ASP A 131 -10.92 1.95 -6.90
N THR A 132 -9.76 2.13 -6.29
CA THR A 132 -8.71 1.09 -6.25
C THR A 132 -9.20 -0.17 -5.52
N VAL A 133 -9.85 -0.01 -4.36
CA VAL A 133 -10.45 -1.14 -3.62
C VAL A 133 -11.45 -1.91 -4.50
N ASN A 134 -12.30 -1.19 -5.22
CA ASN A 134 -13.30 -1.80 -6.12
C ASN A 134 -12.64 -2.56 -7.28
N LEU A 135 -11.54 -2.02 -7.86
CA LEU A 135 -10.77 -2.70 -8.89
C LEU A 135 -10.14 -3.99 -8.37
N VAL A 136 -9.55 -3.98 -7.17
CA VAL A 136 -8.97 -5.19 -6.54
C VAL A 136 -10.04 -6.29 -6.41
N LYS A 137 -11.25 -5.93 -5.96
CA LYS A 137 -12.38 -6.88 -5.84
C LYS A 137 -12.89 -7.34 -7.21
N LYS A 138 -13.01 -6.42 -8.18
CA LYS A 138 -13.45 -6.74 -9.55
C LYS A 138 -12.57 -7.80 -10.20
N TYR A 139 -11.26 -7.77 -9.95
CA TYR A 139 -10.30 -8.73 -10.50
C TYR A 139 -10.02 -9.92 -9.57
N ASP A 140 -10.87 -10.14 -8.57
CA ASP A 140 -10.79 -11.29 -7.65
C ASP A 140 -9.39 -11.49 -7.04
N MET A 141 -8.79 -10.38 -6.60
CA MET A 141 -7.59 -10.39 -5.75
C MET A 141 -8.00 -10.28 -4.29
N GLU A 142 -7.27 -10.93 -3.39
CA GLU A 142 -7.47 -10.70 -1.96
C GLU A 142 -7.17 -9.24 -1.62
N LEU A 143 -8.04 -8.63 -0.82
CA LEU A 143 -7.89 -7.25 -0.38
C LEU A 143 -7.41 -7.18 1.08
N CYS A 144 -6.31 -6.44 1.31
CA CYS A 144 -5.91 -5.99 2.64
C CYS A 144 -6.18 -4.48 2.72
N CYS A 145 -7.14 -4.06 3.53
CA CYS A 145 -7.57 -2.66 3.61
C CYS A 145 -7.84 -2.28 5.06
N GLY A 146 -7.20 -1.25 5.55
CA GLY A 146 -7.30 -0.81 6.93
C GLY A 146 -7.16 0.69 7.12
N VAL A 147 -6.89 1.07 8.37
CA VAL A 147 -6.88 2.45 8.85
C VAL A 147 -5.67 2.76 9.70
N ILE A 148 -5.46 4.05 9.95
CA ILE A 148 -4.51 4.59 10.93
C ILE A 148 -5.31 5.36 11.96
N ILE A 149 -5.14 5.05 13.24
CA ILE A 149 -5.79 5.71 14.36
C ILE A 149 -4.80 6.64 15.06
N GLY A 150 -5.29 7.75 15.61
CA GLY A 150 -4.46 8.72 16.35
C GLY A 150 -3.98 9.89 15.52
N MET A 151 -4.61 10.15 14.37
CA MET A 151 -4.32 11.30 13.50
C MET A 151 -5.14 12.55 13.85
N GLY A 152 -5.86 12.57 15.00
CA GLY A 152 -6.72 13.67 15.43
C GLY A 152 -8.21 13.46 15.13
N GLU A 153 -8.57 12.31 14.62
CA GLU A 153 -9.96 11.93 14.35
C GLU A 153 -10.79 11.78 15.64
N THR A 154 -12.10 12.07 15.57
CA THR A 154 -13.06 11.89 16.65
C THR A 154 -13.48 10.41 16.81
N VAL A 155 -14.20 10.10 17.90
CA VAL A 155 -14.78 8.75 18.11
C VAL A 155 -15.80 8.43 17.01
N GLU A 156 -16.62 9.38 16.60
CA GLU A 156 -17.60 9.23 15.53
C GLU A 156 -16.92 8.91 14.20
N GLN A 157 -15.78 9.56 13.91
CA GLN A 157 -14.96 9.28 12.73
C GLN A 157 -14.33 7.89 12.76
N ARG A 158 -13.95 7.37 13.94
CA ARG A 158 -13.53 5.97 14.11
C ARG A 158 -14.66 4.98 13.82
N VAL A 159 -15.87 5.30 14.28
CA VAL A 159 -17.08 4.52 13.95
C VAL A 159 -17.33 4.54 12.43
N GLU A 160 -17.22 5.71 11.79
CA GLU A 160 -17.33 5.84 10.32
C GLU A 160 -16.31 4.94 9.61
N MET A 161 -15.03 4.92 10.03
CA MET A 161 -14.00 4.01 9.50
C MET A 161 -14.41 2.54 9.62
N ALA A 162 -14.92 2.13 10.79
CA ALA A 162 -15.31 0.75 11.04
C ALA A 162 -16.49 0.33 10.16
N LEU A 163 -17.50 1.19 10.02
CA LEU A 163 -18.65 0.96 9.16
C LEU A 163 -18.26 0.88 7.68
N GLU A 164 -17.34 1.73 7.23
CA GLU A 164 -16.84 1.68 5.85
C GLU A 164 -16.04 0.40 5.58
N LEU A 165 -15.17 -0.02 6.51
CA LEU A 165 -14.46 -1.29 6.40
C LEU A 165 -15.42 -2.48 6.39
N ALA A 166 -16.51 -2.44 7.17
CA ALA A 166 -17.54 -3.48 7.13
C ALA A 166 -18.23 -3.57 5.76
N LYS A 167 -18.53 -2.42 5.12
CA LYS A 167 -19.09 -2.38 3.75
C LYS A 167 -18.08 -2.88 2.71
N ILE A 168 -16.82 -2.47 2.82
CA ILE A 168 -15.73 -2.92 1.94
C ILE A 168 -15.54 -4.44 2.09
N ASN A 169 -15.70 -5.00 3.28
CA ASN A 169 -15.51 -6.41 3.58
C ASN A 169 -14.18 -6.97 3.04
N PRO A 170 -13.02 -6.46 3.49
CA PRO A 170 -11.72 -6.93 3.03
C PRO A 170 -11.33 -8.27 3.67
N ASN A 171 -10.40 -9.00 3.06
CA ASN A 171 -9.87 -10.26 3.59
C ASN A 171 -8.97 -10.07 4.81
N SER A 172 -8.43 -8.85 5.01
CA SER A 172 -7.57 -8.50 6.14
C SER A 172 -7.71 -7.01 6.45
N ILE A 173 -7.79 -6.68 7.74
CA ILE A 173 -7.97 -5.30 8.23
C ILE A 173 -6.82 -4.97 9.17
N PRO A 174 -5.74 -4.32 8.69
CA PRO A 174 -4.73 -3.76 9.58
C PRO A 174 -5.26 -2.49 10.24
N VAL A 175 -5.16 -2.43 11.56
CA VAL A 175 -5.39 -1.21 12.34
C VAL A 175 -4.04 -0.73 12.87
N ASN A 176 -3.56 0.37 12.32
CA ASN A 176 -2.29 0.96 12.72
C ASN A 176 -2.52 2.12 13.67
N PHE A 177 -1.61 2.29 14.63
CA PHE A 177 -1.56 3.47 15.48
C PHE A 177 -0.51 4.44 14.93
N LEU A 178 -0.86 5.73 14.87
CA LEU A 178 0.09 6.75 14.43
C LEU A 178 1.31 6.76 15.37
N THR A 179 2.47 6.60 14.78
CA THR A 179 3.75 6.95 15.43
C THR A 179 4.25 8.22 14.78
N PRO A 180 4.33 9.35 15.51
CA PRO A 180 4.83 10.61 14.98
C PRO A 180 6.25 10.45 14.43
N ILE A 181 6.49 11.02 13.25
CA ILE A 181 7.81 10.98 12.61
C ILE A 181 8.30 12.41 12.45
N LYS A 182 9.53 12.66 12.89
CA LYS A 182 10.17 13.97 12.81
C LYS A 182 10.17 14.53 11.39
N GLY A 183 9.76 15.78 11.25
CA GLY A 183 9.64 16.48 9.98
C GLY A 183 8.29 16.27 9.27
N THR A 184 7.39 15.46 9.82
CA THR A 184 6.00 15.38 9.32
C THR A 184 5.08 16.33 10.11
N PRO A 185 3.90 16.70 9.57
CA PRO A 185 2.94 17.54 10.31
C PRO A 185 2.42 16.95 11.61
N PHE A 186 2.65 15.67 11.87
CA PHE A 186 2.26 14.98 13.11
C PHE A 186 3.44 14.72 14.07
N GLU A 187 4.56 15.44 13.89
CA GLU A 187 5.70 15.41 14.83
C GLU A 187 5.30 15.76 16.26
#